data_bd8ed4b507c3b0695b37f999f1bf4ca1
#
_entry.id   bd8ed4b507c3b0695b37f999f1bf4ca1
#
_cell.length_a   1.000
_cell.length_b   1.000
_cell.length_c   1.000
_cell.angle_alpha   90.00
_cell.angle_beta   90.00
_cell.angle_gamma   90.00
#
_symmetry.space_group_name_H-M   'P 1'
#
loop_
_entity.id
_entity.type
_entity.pdbx_description
1 polymer ?
#
loop_
_entity_poly.entity_id
_entity_poly.type
_entity_poly.pdbx_seq_one_letter_code
_entity_poly.pdbx_strand_id
1 'polypeptide(L)'
;GSIFLAVHSLGKAPEEAIYVVAIAVLVAGLLQLGSQWLIVRNNGGRVRFLVELSHPGLREIVTNMGPVVFGLAVVQINVLVDSLIAVVFASPPGGPASFEFLGRTVDFPLKSGAASVLYYGDRLMEFPLGMIGVAMATAVFPTLSTQSVRGDWGGFSETLKKALSLVLFVGIPAAVGLAILGGPMAELFFQRRAFTLESAQRTAWVISFYSVGLWAFCAMHVTSARPRWQNA
;
A
#
# COMPACT_ATOMS: atom_id res chain seq x y z
N GLY A 1 -9.21 -12.64 10.33
CA GLY A 1 -9.63 -13.92 10.92
C GLY A 1 -8.64 -14.46 11.95
N SER A 2 -7.40 -14.72 11.56
CA SER A 2 -6.37 -15.36 12.43
C SER A 2 -5.97 -14.52 13.65
N ILE A 3 -5.90 -13.21 13.53
CA ILE A 3 -5.58 -12.30 14.64
C ILE A 3 -6.70 -12.32 15.69
N PHE A 4 -7.95 -12.35 15.26
CA PHE A 4 -9.11 -12.39 16.15
C PHE A 4 -9.17 -13.74 16.92
N LEU A 5 -8.88 -14.84 16.24
CA LEU A 5 -8.78 -16.16 16.85
C LEU A 5 -7.61 -16.25 17.84
N ALA A 6 -6.43 -15.69 17.48
CA ALA A 6 -5.26 -15.70 18.34
C ALA A 6 -5.47 -14.91 19.65
N VAL A 7 -6.13 -13.75 19.58
CA VAL A 7 -6.38 -12.90 20.74
C VAL A 7 -7.52 -13.45 21.62
N HIS A 8 -8.50 -14.13 21.02
CA HIS A 8 -9.70 -14.58 21.76
C HIS A 8 -9.58 -16.01 22.31
N SER A 9 -8.84 -16.89 21.62
CA SER A 9 -8.75 -18.31 22.03
C SER A 9 -7.63 -18.63 23.02
N LEU A 10 -6.61 -17.77 23.14
CA LEU A 10 -5.41 -18.12 23.90
C LEU A 10 -5.32 -17.48 25.29
N GLY A 11 -6.15 -16.46 25.63
CA GLY A 11 -6.15 -15.84 26.96
C GLY A 11 -4.76 -15.42 27.48
N LYS A 12 -3.75 -15.40 26.61
CA LYS A 12 -2.34 -15.29 26.90
C LYS A 12 -1.84 -13.85 26.79
N ALA A 13 -0.68 -13.59 27.38
CA ALA A 13 -0.03 -12.29 27.34
C ALA A 13 0.15 -11.77 25.90
N PRO A 14 0.12 -10.44 25.66
CA PRO A 14 0.26 -9.83 24.33
C PRO A 14 1.48 -10.32 23.55
N GLU A 15 2.55 -10.69 24.26
CA GLU A 15 3.80 -11.20 23.68
C GLU A 15 3.64 -12.56 23.00
N GLU A 16 2.83 -13.45 23.58
CA GLU A 16 2.57 -14.78 22.99
C GLU A 16 1.66 -14.69 21.74
N ALA A 17 0.77 -13.70 21.69
CA ALA A 17 -0.07 -13.46 20.53
C ALA A 17 0.74 -13.09 19.27
N ILE A 18 1.90 -12.45 19.42
CA ILE A 18 2.81 -12.10 18.32
C ILE A 18 3.35 -13.36 17.63
N TYR A 19 3.77 -14.36 18.41
CA TYR A 19 4.27 -15.62 17.84
C TYR A 19 3.19 -16.38 17.06
N VAL A 20 1.96 -16.37 17.54
CA VAL A 20 0.83 -17.01 16.82
C VAL A 20 0.57 -16.31 15.49
N VAL A 21 0.61 -14.99 15.45
CA VAL A 21 0.47 -14.23 14.21
C VAL A 21 1.63 -14.53 13.25
N ALA A 22 2.87 -14.56 13.75
CA ALA A 22 4.04 -14.89 12.94
C ALA A 22 3.96 -16.29 12.31
N ILE A 23 3.56 -17.29 13.10
CA ILE A 23 3.35 -18.67 12.61
C ILE A 23 2.22 -18.70 11.57
N ALA A 24 1.11 -18.00 11.81
CA ALA A 24 0.00 -17.93 10.86
C ALA A 24 0.42 -17.33 9.51
N VAL A 25 1.29 -16.32 9.51
CA VAL A 25 1.86 -15.73 8.27
C VAL A 25 2.74 -16.73 7.54
N LEU A 26 3.60 -17.47 8.25
CA LEU A 26 4.43 -18.52 7.67
C LEU A 26 3.59 -19.64 7.02
N VAL A 27 2.57 -20.12 7.74
CA VAL A 27 1.63 -21.13 7.23
C VAL A 27 0.90 -20.62 6.00
N ALA A 28 0.41 -19.38 6.00
CA ALA A 28 -0.23 -18.78 4.85
C ALA A 28 0.72 -18.70 3.64
N GLY A 29 1.98 -18.32 3.85
CA GLY A 29 3.02 -18.31 2.81
C GLY A 29 3.29 -19.71 2.23
N LEU A 30 3.38 -20.72 3.08
CA LEU A 30 3.57 -22.11 2.64
C LEU A 30 2.36 -22.63 1.84
N LEU A 31 1.14 -22.32 2.27
CA LEU A 31 -0.07 -22.67 1.53
C LEU A 31 -0.13 -21.98 0.17
N GLN A 32 0.27 -20.71 0.09
CA GLN A 32 0.34 -19.96 -1.15
C GLN A 32 1.37 -20.57 -2.12
N LEU A 33 2.58 -20.87 -1.64
CA LEU A 33 3.61 -21.53 -2.44
C LEU A 33 3.15 -22.93 -2.89
N GLY A 34 2.53 -23.70 -1.99
CA GLY A 34 2.01 -25.03 -2.30
C GLY A 34 0.92 -24.99 -3.39
N SER A 35 0.00 -24.02 -3.31
CA SER A 35 -1.04 -23.86 -4.33
C SER A 35 -0.47 -23.49 -5.70
N GLN A 36 0.50 -22.59 -5.75
CA GLN A 36 1.17 -22.20 -6.98
C GLN A 36 1.97 -23.37 -7.58
N TRP A 37 2.70 -24.11 -6.75
CA TRP A 37 3.44 -25.29 -7.17
C TRP A 37 2.51 -26.37 -7.76
N LEU A 38 1.34 -26.59 -7.13
CA LEU A 38 0.34 -27.54 -7.61
C LEU A 38 -0.19 -27.14 -9.01
N ILE A 39 -0.48 -25.85 -9.22
CA ILE A 39 -0.94 -25.33 -10.50
C ILE A 39 0.12 -25.53 -11.58
N VAL A 40 1.38 -25.18 -11.30
CA VAL A 40 2.48 -25.38 -12.25
C VAL A 40 2.66 -26.85 -12.61
N ARG A 41 2.62 -27.73 -11.61
CA ARG A 41 2.74 -29.18 -11.82
C ARG A 41 1.58 -29.76 -12.64
N ASN A 42 0.34 -29.36 -12.35
CA ASN A 42 -0.85 -29.84 -13.08
C ASN A 42 -0.87 -29.37 -14.55
N ASN A 43 -0.24 -28.24 -14.85
CA ASN A 43 -0.08 -27.73 -16.22
C ASN A 43 1.19 -28.27 -16.92
N GLY A 44 1.78 -29.35 -16.43
CA GLY A 44 2.93 -30.02 -17.06
C GLY A 44 4.27 -29.34 -16.81
N GLY A 45 4.31 -28.27 -15.98
CA GLY A 45 5.54 -27.58 -15.60
C GLY A 45 6.41 -28.46 -14.69
N ARG A 46 7.70 -28.57 -15.01
CA ARG A 46 8.70 -29.21 -14.17
C ARG A 46 9.57 -28.15 -13.53
N VAL A 47 9.40 -27.93 -12.22
CA VAL A 47 10.28 -27.04 -11.47
C VAL A 47 11.57 -27.80 -11.17
N ARG A 48 12.68 -27.34 -11.73
CA ARG A 48 14.03 -27.79 -11.39
C ARG A 48 14.73 -26.68 -10.64
N PHE A 49 15.30 -26.98 -9.50
CA PHE A 49 16.20 -26.07 -8.80
C PHE A 49 17.54 -26.02 -9.55
N LEU A 50 17.73 -24.99 -10.34
CA LEU A 50 18.98 -24.70 -11.03
C LEU A 50 19.57 -23.43 -10.40
N VAL A 51 20.75 -23.55 -9.83
CA VAL A 51 21.52 -22.41 -9.29
C VAL A 51 22.57 -22.01 -10.33
N GLU A 52 22.12 -21.57 -11.50
CA GLU A 52 23.00 -21.02 -12.55
C GLU A 52 22.90 -19.49 -12.55
N LEU A 53 23.77 -18.84 -11.81
CA LEU A 53 23.86 -17.38 -11.75
C LEU A 53 24.27 -16.73 -13.08
N SER A 54 24.86 -17.50 -14.00
CA SER A 54 25.29 -17.05 -15.32
C SER A 54 24.28 -17.28 -16.45
N HIS A 55 23.06 -17.76 -16.14
CA HIS A 55 22.06 -17.99 -17.17
C HIS A 55 21.64 -16.67 -17.85
N PRO A 56 21.64 -16.59 -19.20
CA PRO A 56 21.31 -15.34 -19.91
C PRO A 56 19.91 -14.79 -19.55
N GLY A 57 18.93 -15.68 -19.33
CA GLY A 57 17.59 -15.27 -18.85
C GLY A 57 17.60 -14.63 -17.47
N LEU A 58 18.52 -15.03 -16.56
CA LEU A 58 18.65 -14.37 -15.26
C LEU A 58 19.17 -12.93 -15.40
N ARG A 59 20.15 -12.73 -16.28
CA ARG A 59 20.69 -11.40 -16.60
C ARG A 59 19.60 -10.49 -17.17
N GLU A 60 18.79 -11.00 -18.09
CA GLU A 60 17.65 -10.25 -18.66
C GLU A 60 16.63 -9.87 -17.59
N ILE A 61 16.26 -10.80 -16.72
CA ILE A 61 15.35 -10.52 -15.59
C ILE A 61 15.93 -9.44 -14.69
N VAL A 62 17.18 -9.56 -14.25
CA VAL A 62 17.83 -8.58 -13.36
C VAL A 62 17.90 -7.20 -14.00
N THR A 63 18.24 -7.13 -15.30
CA THR A 63 18.32 -5.85 -16.02
C THR A 63 16.95 -5.19 -16.13
N ASN A 64 15.91 -5.97 -16.42
CA ASN A 64 14.54 -5.46 -16.55
C ASN A 64 13.90 -5.14 -15.19
N MET A 65 14.23 -5.89 -14.13
CA MET A 65 13.75 -5.64 -12.78
C MET A 65 14.44 -4.49 -12.07
N GLY A 66 15.70 -4.20 -12.40
CA GLY A 66 16.49 -3.17 -11.73
C GLY A 66 15.75 -1.83 -11.59
N PRO A 67 15.26 -1.23 -12.66
CA PRO A 67 14.50 0.03 -12.59
C PRO A 67 13.18 -0.09 -11.82
N VAL A 68 12.54 -1.27 -11.82
CA VAL A 68 11.30 -1.53 -11.06
C VAL A 68 11.61 -1.59 -9.56
N VAL A 69 12.65 -2.33 -9.18
CA VAL A 69 13.12 -2.43 -7.79
C VAL A 69 13.52 -1.06 -7.26
N PHE A 70 14.24 -0.27 -8.06
CA PHE A 70 14.59 1.10 -7.69
C PHE A 70 13.34 1.96 -7.47
N GLY A 71 12.35 1.92 -8.37
CA GLY A 71 11.08 2.63 -8.21
C GLY A 71 10.32 2.22 -6.95
N LEU A 72 10.28 0.93 -6.64
CA LEU A 72 9.66 0.42 -5.41
C LEU A 72 10.45 0.83 -4.15
N ALA A 73 11.79 0.86 -4.23
CA ALA A 73 12.63 1.31 -3.12
C ALA A 73 12.37 2.78 -2.77
N VAL A 74 12.15 3.66 -3.76
CA VAL A 74 11.78 5.06 -3.52
C VAL A 74 10.48 5.17 -2.72
N VAL A 75 9.47 4.37 -3.06
CA VAL A 75 8.20 4.34 -2.31
C VAL A 75 8.42 3.89 -0.87
N GLN A 76 9.23 2.86 -0.65
CA GLN A 76 9.54 2.38 0.70
C GLN A 76 10.35 3.39 1.53
N ILE A 77 11.28 4.10 0.89
CA ILE A 77 12.02 5.19 1.53
C ILE A 77 11.08 6.31 1.95
N ASN A 78 10.11 6.67 1.09
CA ASN A 78 9.12 7.69 1.43
C ASN A 78 8.30 7.30 2.68
N VAL A 79 7.77 6.07 2.72
CA VAL A 79 7.05 5.55 3.90
C VAL A 79 7.92 5.52 5.15
N LEU A 80 9.21 5.17 5.00
CA LEU A 80 10.17 5.21 6.11
C LEU A 80 10.38 6.63 6.63
N VAL A 81 10.59 7.60 5.73
CA VAL A 81 10.78 9.01 6.08
C VAL A 81 9.54 9.57 6.78
N ASP A 82 8.34 9.31 6.26
CA ASP A 82 7.08 9.73 6.88
C ASP A 82 6.93 9.14 8.29
N SER A 83 7.27 7.87 8.45
CA SER A 83 7.24 7.20 9.76
C SER A 83 8.27 7.77 10.73
N LEU A 84 9.49 8.05 10.26
CA LEU A 84 10.54 8.67 11.07
C LEU A 84 10.14 10.09 11.51
N ILE A 85 9.62 10.90 10.61
CA ILE A 85 9.11 12.25 10.93
C ILE A 85 7.99 12.12 11.97
N ALA A 86 7.05 11.22 11.78
CA ALA A 86 5.94 11.03 12.69
C ALA A 86 6.38 10.57 14.09
N VAL A 87 7.47 9.80 14.20
CA VAL A 87 8.01 9.34 15.50
C VAL A 87 8.89 10.41 16.15
N VAL A 88 9.81 11.02 15.40
CA VAL A 88 10.78 11.98 15.93
C VAL A 88 10.11 13.26 16.39
N PHE A 89 9.11 13.74 15.66
CA PHE A 89 8.38 14.97 15.98
C PHE A 89 7.15 14.77 16.86
N ALA A 90 6.84 13.54 17.27
CA ALA A 90 5.75 13.26 18.20
C ALA A 90 6.23 13.28 19.66
N SER A 91 5.40 13.82 20.55
CA SER A 91 5.65 13.73 21.98
C SER A 91 5.66 12.24 22.42
N PRO A 92 6.60 11.84 23.30
CA PRO A 92 6.63 10.47 23.81
C PRO A 92 5.36 10.16 24.62
N PRO A 93 4.90 8.90 24.61
CA PRO A 93 3.72 8.50 25.38
C PRO A 93 3.94 8.73 26.88
N GLY A 94 3.10 9.57 27.52
CA GLY A 94 3.24 9.91 28.94
C GLY A 94 4.44 10.78 29.30
N GLY A 95 5.19 11.26 28.32
CA GLY A 95 6.35 12.12 28.49
C GLY A 95 6.01 13.61 28.35
N PRO A 96 7.03 14.49 28.43
CA PRO A 96 6.84 15.93 28.31
C PRO A 96 6.32 16.30 26.91
N ALA A 97 5.47 17.33 26.85
CA ALA A 97 4.96 17.88 25.60
C ALA A 97 5.97 18.75 24.86
N SER A 98 7.11 19.07 25.48
CA SER A 98 8.15 19.93 24.96
C SER A 98 9.54 19.31 25.18
N PHE A 99 10.49 19.71 24.36
CA PHE A 99 11.90 19.35 24.47
C PHE A 99 12.78 20.60 24.46
N GLU A 100 13.96 20.51 25.03
CA GLU A 100 14.91 21.60 25.06
C GLU A 100 15.81 21.54 23.82
N PHE A 101 15.79 22.59 23.00
CA PHE A 101 16.62 22.72 21.82
C PHE A 101 17.35 24.05 21.82
N LEU A 102 18.67 24.02 21.83
CA LEU A 102 19.54 25.22 21.88
C LEU A 102 19.18 26.19 23.03
N GLY A 103 18.86 25.64 24.21
CA GLY A 103 18.49 26.45 25.40
C GLY A 103 17.11 27.10 25.33
N ARG A 104 16.26 26.63 24.38
CA ARG A 104 14.86 27.05 24.28
C ARG A 104 13.94 25.83 24.40
N THR A 105 12.86 25.99 25.15
CA THR A 105 11.80 25.00 25.24
C THR A 105 10.95 25.07 23.97
N VAL A 106 10.90 23.99 23.21
CA VAL A 106 10.12 23.87 21.97
C VAL A 106 9.09 22.78 22.18
N ASP A 107 7.83 23.05 21.89
CA ASP A 107 6.77 22.06 21.96
C ASP A 107 6.89 21.08 20.79
N PHE A 108 6.59 19.80 21.05
CA PHE A 108 6.51 18.82 19.99
C PHE A 108 5.38 19.19 19.02
N PRO A 109 5.65 19.31 17.71
CA PRO A 109 4.62 19.68 16.73
C PRO A 109 3.55 18.61 16.56
N LEU A 110 3.86 17.35 16.89
CA LEU A 110 2.95 16.23 16.79
C LEU A 110 2.67 15.61 18.16
N LYS A 111 1.43 15.26 18.40
CA LYS A 111 1.01 14.54 19.61
C LYS A 111 1.41 13.07 19.53
N SER A 112 1.52 12.42 20.69
CA SER A 112 1.75 10.99 20.80
C SER A 112 0.77 10.18 19.92
N GLY A 113 1.29 9.11 19.31
CA GLY A 113 0.51 8.26 18.40
C GLY A 113 0.37 8.78 16.97
N ALA A 114 1.09 9.83 16.56
CA ALA A 114 1.02 10.39 15.21
C ALA A 114 1.30 9.34 14.11
N ALA A 115 2.30 8.47 14.31
CA ALA A 115 2.59 7.38 13.37
C ALA A 115 1.40 6.42 13.20
N SER A 116 0.70 6.09 14.29
CA SER A 116 -0.50 5.25 14.22
C SER A 116 -1.65 5.93 13.48
N VAL A 117 -1.83 7.23 13.71
CA VAL A 117 -2.85 8.04 13.03
C VAL A 117 -2.61 8.08 11.52
N LEU A 118 -1.37 8.31 11.09
CA LEU A 118 -0.99 8.27 9.67
C LEU A 118 -1.20 6.87 9.08
N TYR A 119 -0.75 5.82 9.76
CA TYR A 119 -0.90 4.44 9.32
C TYR A 119 -2.37 4.05 9.10
N TYR A 120 -3.26 4.37 10.05
CA TYR A 120 -4.69 4.06 9.89
C TYR A 120 -5.38 4.93 8.85
N GLY A 121 -4.95 6.18 8.68
CA GLY A 121 -5.41 7.04 7.59
C GLY A 121 -5.07 6.48 6.22
N ASP A 122 -3.83 6.02 6.04
CA ASP A 122 -3.35 5.37 4.82
C ASP A 122 -4.13 4.09 4.50
N ARG A 123 -4.40 3.23 5.49
CA ARG A 123 -5.19 2.01 5.32
C ARG A 123 -6.61 2.26 4.81
N LEU A 124 -7.26 3.33 5.25
CA LEU A 124 -8.59 3.69 4.75
C LEU A 124 -8.52 4.23 3.31
N MET A 125 -7.46 4.96 2.97
CA MET A 125 -7.24 5.44 1.59
C MET A 125 -6.92 4.28 0.63
N GLU A 126 -6.16 3.28 1.05
CA GLU A 126 -5.80 2.12 0.23
C GLU A 126 -7.04 1.35 -0.28
N PHE A 127 -8.13 1.35 0.47
CA PHE A 127 -9.35 0.64 0.07
C PHE A 127 -9.94 1.16 -1.25
N PRO A 128 -10.34 2.45 -1.39
CA PRO A 128 -10.82 2.95 -2.66
C PRO A 128 -9.73 2.98 -3.74
N LEU A 129 -8.48 3.22 -3.38
CA LEU A 129 -7.34 3.19 -4.30
C LEU A 129 -7.18 1.79 -4.95
N GLY A 130 -7.24 0.72 -4.15
CA GLY A 130 -7.17 -0.65 -4.63
C GLY A 130 -8.34 -1.03 -5.52
N MET A 131 -9.56 -0.66 -5.12
CA MET A 131 -10.77 -0.97 -5.88
C MET A 131 -10.84 -0.22 -7.22
N ILE A 132 -10.40 1.02 -7.29
CA ILE A 132 -10.54 1.87 -8.48
C ILE A 132 -9.23 1.88 -9.26
N GLY A 133 -8.13 2.34 -8.64
CA GLY A 133 -6.85 2.55 -9.32
C GLY A 133 -6.20 1.26 -9.80
N VAL A 134 -6.02 0.31 -8.87
CA VAL A 134 -5.34 -0.95 -9.18
C VAL A 134 -6.20 -1.86 -10.07
N ALA A 135 -7.52 -1.94 -9.80
CA ALA A 135 -8.41 -2.76 -10.62
C ALA A 135 -8.48 -2.25 -12.08
N MET A 136 -8.57 -0.93 -12.28
CA MET A 136 -8.57 -0.33 -13.60
C MET A 136 -7.22 -0.53 -14.31
N ALA A 137 -6.11 -0.31 -13.62
CA ALA A 137 -4.79 -0.54 -14.19
C ALA A 137 -4.62 -1.99 -14.67
N THR A 138 -4.99 -2.96 -13.85
CA THR A 138 -4.90 -4.39 -14.21
C THR A 138 -5.84 -4.79 -15.34
N ALA A 139 -7.04 -4.24 -15.40
CA ALA A 139 -8.01 -4.51 -16.47
C ALA A 139 -7.57 -3.94 -17.84
N VAL A 140 -6.97 -2.76 -17.84
CA VAL A 140 -6.61 -2.04 -19.08
C VAL A 140 -5.22 -2.43 -19.59
N PHE A 141 -4.31 -2.87 -18.70
CA PHE A 141 -2.94 -3.23 -19.04
C PHE A 141 -2.79 -4.21 -20.21
N PRO A 142 -3.53 -5.34 -20.31
CA PRO A 142 -3.40 -6.27 -21.42
C PRO A 142 -3.72 -5.63 -22.78
N THR A 143 -4.76 -4.80 -22.82
CA THR A 143 -5.17 -4.09 -24.05
C THR A 143 -4.12 -3.08 -24.47
N LEU A 144 -3.63 -2.24 -23.54
CA LEU A 144 -2.56 -1.29 -23.81
C LEU A 144 -1.27 -1.98 -24.28
N SER A 145 -0.91 -3.08 -23.65
CA SER A 145 0.26 -3.88 -24.06
C SER A 145 0.13 -4.41 -25.47
N THR A 146 -1.03 -4.99 -25.83
CA THR A 146 -1.28 -5.52 -27.18
C THR A 146 -1.25 -4.43 -28.24
N GLN A 147 -1.88 -3.27 -27.98
CA GLN A 147 -1.88 -2.14 -28.89
C GLN A 147 -0.47 -1.55 -29.09
N SER A 148 0.32 -1.48 -28.02
CA SER A 148 1.71 -1.02 -28.09
C SER A 148 2.57 -1.96 -28.95
N VAL A 149 2.47 -3.27 -28.77
CA VAL A 149 3.22 -4.27 -29.58
C VAL A 149 2.83 -4.20 -31.07
N ARG A 150 1.56 -3.90 -31.37
CA ARG A 150 1.06 -3.75 -32.75
C ARG A 150 1.39 -2.40 -33.38
N GLY A 151 1.95 -1.45 -32.63
CA GLY A 151 2.20 -0.07 -33.10
C GLY A 151 0.93 0.74 -33.28
N ASP A 152 -0.20 0.30 -32.74
CA ASP A 152 -1.48 1.03 -32.78
C ASP A 152 -1.54 2.13 -31.71
N TRP A 153 -0.85 3.22 -31.97
CA TRP A 153 -0.78 4.37 -31.05
C TRP A 153 -2.11 5.13 -30.96
N GLY A 154 -2.93 5.06 -32.02
CA GLY A 154 -4.29 5.63 -32.01
C GLY A 154 -5.18 4.92 -31.01
N GLY A 155 -5.30 3.62 -31.14
CA GLY A 155 -6.05 2.77 -30.21
C GLY A 155 -5.51 2.84 -28.79
N PHE A 156 -4.17 2.85 -28.62
CA PHE A 156 -3.53 3.03 -27.31
C PHE A 156 -3.95 4.32 -26.60
N SER A 157 -3.88 5.45 -27.33
CA SER A 157 -4.27 6.77 -26.78
C SER A 157 -5.75 6.81 -26.43
N GLU A 158 -6.61 6.23 -27.26
CA GLU A 158 -8.06 6.17 -27.00
C GLU A 158 -8.37 5.30 -25.79
N THR A 159 -7.77 4.12 -25.69
CA THR A 159 -7.93 3.23 -24.54
C THR A 159 -7.47 3.89 -23.24
N LEU A 160 -6.30 4.55 -23.26
CA LEU A 160 -5.78 5.27 -22.11
C LEU A 160 -6.68 6.43 -21.68
N LYS A 161 -7.19 7.23 -22.64
CA LYS A 161 -8.13 8.33 -22.36
C LYS A 161 -9.41 7.82 -21.73
N LYS A 162 -10.00 6.73 -22.26
CA LYS A 162 -11.20 6.09 -21.70
C LYS A 162 -10.95 5.61 -20.27
N ALA A 163 -9.82 4.94 -20.03
CA ALA A 163 -9.46 4.45 -18.71
C ALA A 163 -9.29 5.59 -17.70
N LEU A 164 -8.56 6.65 -18.08
CA LEU A 164 -8.38 7.83 -17.22
C LEU A 164 -9.70 8.54 -16.94
N SER A 165 -10.54 8.71 -17.96
CA SER A 165 -11.87 9.34 -17.80
C SER A 165 -12.72 8.55 -16.80
N LEU A 166 -12.74 7.21 -16.91
CA LEU A 166 -13.50 6.36 -16.00
C LEU A 166 -12.95 6.41 -14.58
N VAL A 167 -11.62 6.36 -14.42
CA VAL A 167 -10.95 6.47 -13.11
C VAL A 167 -11.24 7.80 -12.44
N LEU A 168 -11.23 8.91 -13.19
CA LEU A 168 -11.57 10.22 -12.64
C LEU A 168 -13.06 10.33 -12.31
N PHE A 169 -13.92 9.79 -13.17
CA PHE A 169 -15.37 9.79 -12.96
C PHE A 169 -15.78 9.04 -11.68
N VAL A 170 -15.11 7.93 -11.36
CA VAL A 170 -15.38 7.17 -10.13
C VAL A 170 -14.52 7.67 -8.96
N GLY A 171 -13.27 8.04 -9.22
CA GLY A 171 -12.30 8.45 -8.21
C GLY A 171 -12.64 9.78 -7.52
N ILE A 172 -13.17 10.75 -8.26
CA ILE A 172 -13.55 12.05 -7.67
C ILE A 172 -14.71 11.89 -6.68
N PRO A 173 -15.85 11.26 -7.02
CA PRO A 173 -16.90 10.98 -6.04
C PRO A 173 -16.42 10.13 -4.85
N ALA A 174 -15.54 9.14 -5.10
CA ALA A 174 -14.97 8.34 -4.03
C ALA A 174 -14.10 9.17 -3.07
N ALA A 175 -13.32 10.11 -3.61
CA ALA A 175 -12.52 11.04 -2.82
C ALA A 175 -13.42 11.94 -1.93
N VAL A 176 -14.48 12.50 -2.50
CA VAL A 176 -15.47 13.29 -1.75
C VAL A 176 -16.15 12.44 -0.68
N GLY A 177 -16.56 11.21 -1.03
CA GLY A 177 -17.15 10.27 -0.08
C GLY A 177 -16.21 9.94 1.06
N LEU A 178 -14.93 9.68 0.76
CA LEU A 178 -13.91 9.40 1.78
C LEU A 178 -13.63 10.62 2.67
N ALA A 179 -13.62 11.83 2.10
CA ALA A 179 -13.45 13.06 2.87
C ALA A 179 -14.60 13.27 3.89
N ILE A 180 -15.84 12.96 3.50
CA ILE A 180 -17.02 13.12 4.36
C ILE A 180 -17.15 11.97 5.36
N LEU A 181 -16.97 10.75 4.90
CA LEU A 181 -17.19 9.53 5.70
C LEU A 181 -15.94 9.07 6.46
N GLY A 182 -14.77 9.64 6.18
CA GLY A 182 -13.50 9.23 6.80
C GLY A 182 -13.50 9.32 8.32
N GLY A 183 -14.15 10.33 8.89
CA GLY A 183 -14.33 10.47 10.34
C GLY A 183 -15.17 9.34 10.94
N PRO A 184 -16.44 9.19 10.55
CA PRO A 184 -17.29 8.08 10.97
C PRO A 184 -16.66 6.70 10.74
N MET A 185 -15.94 6.51 9.62
CA MET A 185 -15.24 5.25 9.35
C MET A 185 -14.07 5.02 10.31
N ALA A 186 -13.27 6.06 10.60
CA ALA A 186 -12.17 5.96 11.55
C ALA A 186 -12.67 5.61 12.96
N GLU A 187 -13.78 6.20 13.38
CA GLU A 187 -14.43 5.87 14.65
C GLU A 187 -14.95 4.42 14.64
N LEU A 188 -15.70 4.03 13.64
CA LEU A 188 -16.31 2.71 13.55
C LEU A 188 -15.28 1.57 13.51
N PHE A 189 -14.21 1.73 12.74
CA PHE A 189 -13.24 0.65 12.52
C PHE A 189 -12.12 0.63 13.56
N PHE A 190 -11.68 1.78 14.05
CA PHE A 190 -10.46 1.88 14.83
C PHE A 190 -10.66 2.32 16.28
N GLN A 191 -11.78 2.99 16.63
CA GLN A 191 -12.03 3.45 17.99
C GLN A 191 -12.25 2.26 18.95
N ARG A 192 -11.12 1.71 19.45
CA ARG A 192 -11.15 0.58 20.42
C ARG A 192 -9.97 0.70 21.38
N ARG A 193 -10.21 0.44 22.66
CA ARG A 193 -9.17 0.38 23.71
C ARG A 193 -8.25 1.62 23.71
N ALA A 194 -6.98 1.43 23.30
CA ALA A 194 -5.98 2.49 23.30
C ALA A 194 -6.19 3.54 22.20
N PHE A 195 -6.96 3.23 21.13
CA PHE A 195 -7.28 4.18 20.06
C PHE A 195 -8.52 4.99 20.46
N THR A 196 -8.26 6.17 21.00
CA THR A 196 -9.29 7.06 21.57
C THR A 196 -10.07 7.80 20.48
N LEU A 197 -11.19 8.44 20.88
CA LEU A 197 -11.95 9.32 19.99
C LEU A 197 -11.07 10.45 19.41
N GLU A 198 -10.18 11.04 20.24
CA GLU A 198 -9.23 12.05 19.75
C GLU A 198 -8.33 11.49 18.63
N SER A 199 -7.83 10.27 18.79
CA SER A 199 -7.04 9.60 17.75
C SER A 199 -7.85 9.38 16.48
N ALA A 200 -9.13 8.99 16.59
CA ALA A 200 -10.03 8.80 15.46
C ALA A 200 -10.29 10.13 14.73
N GLN A 201 -10.52 11.22 15.46
CA GLN A 201 -10.70 12.56 14.87
C GLN A 201 -9.44 13.04 14.15
N ARG A 202 -8.27 12.82 14.73
CA ARG A 202 -6.98 13.14 14.07
C ARG A 202 -6.79 12.30 12.80
N THR A 203 -7.17 11.03 12.84
CA THR A 203 -7.16 10.16 11.66
C THR A 203 -8.13 10.66 10.59
N ALA A 204 -9.30 11.17 10.97
CA ALA A 204 -10.26 11.78 10.06
C ALA A 204 -9.67 12.97 9.29
N TRP A 205 -8.90 13.83 9.97
CA TRP A 205 -8.18 14.92 9.31
C TRP A 205 -7.15 14.41 8.29
N VAL A 206 -6.36 13.40 8.66
CA VAL A 206 -5.40 12.77 7.75
C VAL A 206 -6.11 12.20 6.53
N ILE A 207 -7.22 11.48 6.72
CA ILE A 207 -8.02 10.93 5.62
C ILE A 207 -8.54 12.04 4.69
N SER A 208 -9.00 13.16 5.25
CA SER A 208 -9.50 14.29 4.47
C SER A 208 -8.40 14.89 3.57
N PHE A 209 -7.15 15.00 4.06
CA PHE A 209 -6.03 15.43 3.24
C PHE A 209 -5.64 14.38 2.18
N TYR A 210 -5.61 13.11 2.55
CA TYR A 210 -5.31 12.03 1.61
C TYR A 210 -6.36 11.90 0.50
N SER A 211 -7.63 12.14 0.83
CA SER A 211 -8.73 12.05 -0.13
C SER A 211 -8.60 13.09 -1.26
N VAL A 212 -8.01 14.25 -0.98
CA VAL A 212 -7.71 15.25 -2.03
C VAL A 212 -6.74 14.68 -3.07
N GLY A 213 -5.79 13.85 -2.66
CA GLY A 213 -4.83 13.19 -3.55
C GLY A 213 -5.34 11.91 -4.23
N LEU A 214 -6.43 11.33 -3.76
CA LEU A 214 -6.89 9.99 -4.17
C LEU A 214 -7.08 9.87 -5.70
N TRP A 215 -7.73 10.85 -6.33
CA TRP A 215 -7.96 10.85 -7.78
C TRP A 215 -6.64 10.88 -8.57
N ALA A 216 -5.64 11.62 -8.07
CA ALA A 216 -4.32 11.69 -8.70
C ALA A 216 -3.55 10.36 -8.56
N PHE A 217 -3.63 9.71 -7.38
CA PHE A 217 -3.06 8.38 -7.18
C PHE A 217 -3.71 7.33 -8.08
N CYS A 218 -5.04 7.35 -8.22
CA CYS A 218 -5.76 6.45 -9.13
C CYS A 218 -5.33 6.68 -10.59
N ALA A 219 -5.21 7.92 -11.03
CA ALA A 219 -4.75 8.27 -12.38
C ALA A 219 -3.29 7.83 -12.61
N MET A 220 -2.42 7.98 -11.60
CA MET A 220 -1.03 7.53 -11.65
C MET A 220 -0.93 6.02 -11.86
N HIS A 221 -1.75 5.21 -11.19
CA HIS A 221 -1.76 3.75 -11.37
C HIS A 221 -2.09 3.35 -12.81
N VAL A 222 -3.06 4.01 -13.46
CA VAL A 222 -3.41 3.75 -14.85
C VAL A 222 -2.31 4.23 -15.81
N THR A 223 -1.72 5.39 -15.57
CA THR A 223 -0.65 5.92 -16.43
C THR A 223 0.66 5.15 -16.28
N SER A 224 0.97 4.62 -15.09
CA SER A 224 2.16 3.80 -14.87
C SER A 224 2.08 2.41 -15.51
N ALA A 225 0.88 1.95 -15.86
CA ALA A 225 0.67 0.72 -16.62
C ALA A 225 1.15 0.78 -18.09
N ARG A 226 1.87 1.84 -18.49
CA ARG A 226 2.45 1.94 -19.83
C ARG A 226 3.53 0.88 -20.07
N PRO A 227 3.50 0.18 -21.22
CA PRO A 227 4.61 -0.68 -21.61
C PRO A 227 5.89 0.16 -21.83
N ARG A 228 7.01 -0.32 -21.33
CA ARG A 228 8.31 0.39 -21.33
C ARG A 228 9.06 0.40 -22.69
N TRP A 229 8.50 -0.15 -23.75
CA TRP A 229 9.14 -0.39 -25.03
C TRP A 229 9.37 0.88 -25.90
N GLN A 230 9.09 2.08 -25.38
CA GLN A 230 9.21 3.30 -26.17
C GLN A 230 10.64 3.84 -26.34
N ASN A 231 11.66 3.21 -25.77
CA ASN A 231 13.07 3.66 -25.82
C ASN A 231 14.03 2.60 -26.40
N ALA A 232 13.56 1.72 -27.25
CA ALA A 232 14.40 0.80 -28.02
C ALA A 232 14.41 1.17 -29.50
#